data_75b8899ee8af35aa9d6fdfd8dc3cf436
#
_entry.id   75b8899ee8af35aa9d6fdfd8dc3cf436
#
_cell.length_a   1.000
_cell.length_b   1.000
_cell.length_c   1.000
_cell.angle_alpha   90.00
_cell.angle_beta   90.00
_cell.angle_gamma   90.00
#
_symmetry.space_group_name_H-M   'P 1'
#
loop_
_entity.id
_entity.type
_entity.pdbx_description
1 polymer ?
#
loop_
_entity_poly.entity_id
_entity_poly.type
_entity_poly.pdbx_seq_one_letter_code
_entity_poly.pdbx_strand_id
1 'polypeptide(L)' 'MKALKDRILRDGRCFPGGILKVDNFINHQMDPILMKSMAVEFVRRFSGTKINKILTVEASGIAPAIMVGYLLELPVVF' A
#
# COMPACT_ATOMS: atom_id res chain seq x y z
N MET A 1 8.24 -6.53 3.82
CA MET A 1 6.96 -7.23 3.69
C MET A 1 7.04 -8.25 2.58
N LYS A 2 6.92 -9.49 2.92
CA LYS A 2 7.15 -10.59 1.97
C LYS A 2 6.11 -10.63 0.85
N ALA A 3 4.83 -10.43 1.15
CA ALA A 3 3.78 -10.50 0.15
C ALA A 3 3.98 -9.49 -0.99
N LEU A 4 4.40 -8.28 -0.66
CA LEU A 4 4.69 -7.25 -1.65
C LEU A 4 5.95 -7.59 -2.46
N LYS A 5 7.00 -8.04 -1.80
CA LYS A 5 8.24 -8.46 -2.50
C LYS A 5 7.96 -9.60 -3.48
N ASP A 6 7.23 -10.61 -3.04
CA ASP A 6 6.90 -11.75 -3.89
C ASP A 6 6.06 -11.33 -5.10
N ARG A 7 5.12 -10.40 -4.90
CA ARG A 7 4.29 -9.89 -5.99
C ARG A 7 5.10 -9.07 -7.00
N ILE A 8 6.01 -8.23 -6.53
CA ILE A 8 6.89 -7.45 -7.40
C ILE A 8 7.78 -8.38 -8.22
N LEU A 9 8.35 -9.40 -7.58
CA LEU A 9 9.21 -10.35 -8.28
C LEU A 9 8.44 -11.18 -9.32
N ARG A 10 7.18 -11.53 -9.04
CA ARG A 10 6.37 -12.34 -9.94
C ARG A 10 5.77 -11.54 -11.09
N ASP A 11 5.18 -10.37 -10.80
CA ASP A 11 4.35 -9.63 -11.74
C ASP A 11 4.89 -8.24 -12.11
N GLY A 12 5.86 -7.73 -11.38
CA GLY A 12 6.49 -6.44 -11.69
C GLY A 12 7.48 -6.57 -12.84
N ARG A 13 7.71 -5.47 -13.53
CA ARG A 13 8.67 -5.39 -14.62
C ARG A 13 9.68 -4.29 -14.36
N CYS A 14 10.95 -4.64 -14.49
CA CYS A 14 12.04 -3.68 -14.36
C CYS A 14 12.52 -3.27 -15.75
N PHE A 15 12.69 -1.96 -15.97
CA PHE A 15 13.18 -1.41 -17.21
C PHE A 15 14.51 -0.68 -16.98
N PRO A 16 15.33 -0.48 -18.04
CA PRO A 16 16.55 0.31 -17.93
C PRO A 16 16.26 1.70 -17.33
N GLY A 17 17.21 2.22 -16.56
CA GLY A 17 17.05 3.51 -15.90
C GLY A 17 16.40 3.45 -14.51
N GLY A 18 16.31 2.26 -13.92
CA GLY A 18 15.75 2.10 -12.58
C GLY A 18 14.23 2.18 -12.50
N ILE A 19 13.55 1.91 -13.60
CA ILE A 19 12.08 1.95 -13.67
C ILE A 19 11.52 0.59 -13.30
N LEU A 20 10.58 0.58 -12.33
CA LEU A 20 9.82 -0.60 -11.95
C LEU A 20 8.36 -0.41 -12.33
N LYS A 21 7.82 -1.31 -13.14
CA LYS A 21 6.42 -1.27 -13.54
C LYS A 21 5.61 -2.24 -12.69
N VAL A 22 4.65 -1.70 -11.94
CA VAL A 22 3.78 -2.45 -11.01
C VAL A 22 2.30 -2.10 -11.21
N ASP A 23 1.96 -1.52 -12.35
CA ASP A 23 0.62 -0.95 -12.59
C ASP A 23 -0.49 -1.99 -12.72
N ASN A 24 -0.17 -3.26 -12.84
CA ASN A 24 -1.17 -4.32 -12.90
C ASN A 24 -1.63 -4.79 -11.50
N PHE A 25 -1.04 -4.28 -10.43
CA PHE A 25 -1.49 -4.65 -9.07
C PHE A 25 -1.43 -3.50 -8.05
N ILE A 26 -0.81 -2.36 -8.37
CA ILE A 26 -0.72 -1.22 -7.44
C ILE A 26 -1.31 0.07 -8.03
N ASN A 27 -0.89 0.48 -9.24
CA ASN A 27 -1.18 1.83 -9.74
C ASN A 27 -2.47 1.93 -10.55
N HIS A 28 -2.60 1.17 -11.62
CA HIS A 28 -3.74 1.24 -12.53
C HIS A 28 -4.74 0.12 -12.32
N GLN A 29 -4.28 -0.98 -11.79
CA GLN A 29 -5.11 -2.06 -11.31
C GLN A 29 -4.63 -2.42 -9.92
N MET A 30 -5.56 -2.47 -8.97
CA MET A 30 -5.22 -2.69 -7.56
C MET A 30 -5.79 -4.02 -7.09
N ASP A 31 -4.93 -4.79 -6.44
CA ASP A 31 -5.31 -6.05 -5.82
C ASP A 31 -5.72 -5.78 -4.38
N PRO A 32 -7.01 -5.91 -4.01
CA PRO A 32 -7.47 -5.58 -2.66
C PRO A 32 -6.89 -6.52 -1.60
N ILE A 33 -6.57 -7.75 -1.95
CA ILE A 33 -5.94 -8.68 -1.01
C ILE A 33 -4.53 -8.21 -0.69
N LEU A 34 -3.78 -7.79 -1.70
CA LEU A 34 -2.44 -7.22 -1.49
C LEU A 34 -2.52 -5.92 -0.69
N MET A 35 -3.49 -5.04 -1.01
CA MET A 35 -3.70 -3.80 -0.27
C MET A 35 -3.98 -4.07 1.20
N LYS A 36 -4.80 -5.05 1.50
CA LYS A 36 -5.09 -5.46 2.88
C LYS A 36 -3.83 -5.96 3.58
N SER A 37 -3.04 -6.79 2.91
CA SER A 37 -1.79 -7.32 3.48
C SER A 37 -0.79 -6.19 3.78
N MET A 38 -0.69 -5.22 2.89
CA MET A 38 0.14 -4.03 3.12
C MET A 38 -0.36 -3.21 4.31
N ALA A 39 -1.68 -3.02 4.41
CA ALA A 39 -2.27 -2.27 5.51
C ALA A 39 -2.03 -2.95 6.85
N VAL A 40 -2.18 -4.26 6.93
CA VAL A 40 -1.89 -5.03 8.14
C VAL A 40 -0.43 -4.86 8.57
N GLU A 41 0.49 -4.86 7.61
CA GLU A 41 1.91 -4.63 7.90
C GLU A 41 2.17 -3.23 8.43
N PHE A 42 1.53 -2.20 7.86
CA PHE A 42 1.65 -0.84 8.39
C PHE A 42 1.10 -0.75 9.80
N VAL A 43 -0.05 -1.33 10.07
CA VAL A 43 -0.63 -1.34 11.42
C VAL A 43 0.31 -2.01 12.40
N ARG A 44 0.90 -3.13 12.02
CA ARG A 44 1.86 -3.84 12.85
C ARG A 44 3.08 -2.99 13.18
N ARG A 45 3.65 -2.31 12.18
CA ARG A 45 4.85 -1.50 12.35
C ARG A 45 4.62 -0.27 13.22
N PHE A 46 3.43 0.28 13.20
CA PHE A 46 3.09 1.48 13.96
C PHE A 46 2.24 1.19 15.18
N SER A 47 2.14 -0.06 15.63
CA SER A 47 1.25 -0.47 16.74
C SER A 47 1.60 0.21 18.04
N GLY A 48 2.65 0.68 18.40
CA GLY A 48 2.93 1.41 19.63
C GLY A 48 2.78 2.92 19.49
N THR A 49 2.47 3.42 18.30
CA THR A 49 2.42 4.84 18.00
C THR A 49 0.98 5.36 18.07
N LYS A 50 0.79 6.50 18.72
CA LYS A 50 -0.52 7.13 18.78
C LYS A 50 -0.77 7.90 17.50
N ILE A 51 -1.73 7.40 16.70
CA ILE A 51 -2.09 7.97 15.40
C ILE A 51 -3.55 8.43 15.46
N ASN A 52 -3.85 9.61 14.96
CA ASN A 52 -5.21 10.14 14.93
C ASN A 52 -5.69 10.46 13.51
N LYS A 53 -4.82 10.41 12.52
CA LYS A 53 -5.15 10.74 11.14
C LYS A 53 -4.14 10.12 10.20
N ILE A 54 -4.56 9.82 8.97
CA ILE A 54 -3.69 9.28 7.94
C ILE A 54 -3.64 10.28 6.80
N LEU A 55 -2.45 10.63 6.36
CA LEU A 55 -2.23 11.54 5.23
C LEU A 55 -1.62 10.76 4.07
N THR A 56 -2.21 10.90 2.91
CA THR A 56 -1.70 10.30 1.68
C THR A 56 -1.76 11.29 0.52
N VAL A 57 -1.17 10.92 -0.60
CA VAL A 57 -1.16 11.74 -1.82
C VAL A 57 -1.92 11.00 -2.91
N GLU A 58 -2.73 11.74 -3.68
CA GLU A 58 -3.39 11.18 -4.86
C GLU A 58 -2.37 10.66 -5.89
N ALA A 59 -2.66 9.63 -6.62
CA ALA A 59 -3.89 8.86 -6.53
C ALA A 59 -3.63 7.45 -6.01
N SER A 60 -2.48 6.85 -6.33
CA SER A 60 -2.20 5.44 -6.02
C SER A 60 -2.03 5.16 -4.53
N GLY A 61 -1.71 6.17 -3.73
CA GLY A 61 -1.57 6.02 -2.29
C GLY A 61 -2.90 5.92 -1.54
N ILE A 62 -4.00 6.32 -2.17
CA ILE A 62 -5.31 6.36 -1.51
C ILE A 62 -5.80 4.95 -1.15
N ALA A 63 -5.62 3.98 -2.03
CA ALA A 63 -6.09 2.62 -1.78
C ALA A 63 -5.45 1.98 -0.55
N PRO A 64 -4.11 1.92 -0.43
CA PRO A 64 -3.51 1.40 0.80
C PRO A 64 -3.82 2.25 2.03
N ALA A 65 -3.91 3.58 1.88
CA ALA A 65 -4.25 4.46 3.00
C ALA A 65 -5.67 4.21 3.52
N ILE A 66 -6.64 4.01 2.64
CA ILE A 66 -8.01 3.68 3.03
C ILE A 66 -8.06 2.36 3.79
N MET A 67 -7.28 1.37 3.37
CA MET A 67 -7.24 0.09 4.09
C MET A 67 -6.66 0.26 5.49
N VAL A 68 -5.62 1.07 5.66
CA VAL A 68 -5.06 1.39 6.98
C VAL A 68 -6.09 2.14 7.83
N GLY A 69 -6.74 3.14 7.24
CA GLY A 69 -7.80 3.90 7.92
C GLY A 69 -8.96 3.02 8.37
N TYR A 70 -9.34 2.07 7.55
CA TYR A 70 -10.37 1.09 7.89
C TYR A 70 -9.98 0.27 9.11
N LEU A 71 -8.75 -0.25 9.13
CA LEU A 71 -8.29 -1.10 10.24
C LEU A 71 -8.12 -0.31 11.54
N LEU A 72 -7.69 0.92 11.47
CA LEU A 72 -7.47 1.78 12.66
C LEU A 72 -8.69 2.64 13.00
N GLU A 73 -9.70 2.65 12.16
CA GLU A 73 -10.90 3.48 12.30
C GLU A 73 -10.54 4.97 12.39
N LEU A 74 -9.68 5.44 11.49
CA LEU A 74 -9.20 6.80 11.44
C LEU A 74 -9.51 7.46 10.10
N PRO A 75 -9.70 8.79 10.09
CA PRO A 75 -9.90 9.52 8.85
C PRO A 75 -8.65 9.53 7.99
N VAL A 76 -8.85 9.52 6.67
CA VAL A 76 -7.79 9.59 5.68
C VAL A 76 -7.93 10.90 4.93
N VAL A 77 -6.84 11.65 4.84
CA VAL A 77 -6.79 12.97 4.20
C VAL A 77 -5.85 12.89 2.99
N PHE A 78 -6.25 13.52 1.92
CA PHE A 78 -5.44 13.59 0.70
C PHE A 78 -5.56 14.94 0.00
#